data_43091fd77516391d5e655b1fb831b96b
#
_entry.id   43091fd77516391d5e655b1fb831b96b
#
_cell.length_a   1.000
_cell.length_b   1.000
_cell.length_c   1.000
_cell.angle_alpha   90.00
_cell.angle_beta   90.00
_cell.angle_gamma   90.00
#
_symmetry.space_group_name_H-M   'P 1'
#
loop_
_entity.id
_entity.type
_entity.pdbx_description
1 polymer ?
#
loop_
_entity_poly.entity_id
_entity_poly.type
_entity_poly.pdbx_seq_one_letter_code
_entity_poly.pdbx_strand_id
1 'polypeptide(L)'
;QDSIVSKYSENKLFYDDTIRATNLNIYYNRGNDIMAFVNLFDNSIEYIKSNKDECEIKFKNNDQIIVAKTPETDEYLSSGTIKGSNIFYTIAFIMRTGGYLVIDEIENHIQKKLVQIIIGLFTDKDINKNGATLIFSTHYSEILDNIERKDNIYVLRRDQDFVSNVIKYSDFVDRNDIKKSEVLLSNYIEGTSPNYERINTVKELLCKLVNI
;
A
#
# COMPACT_ATOMS: atom_id res chain seq x y z
N GLN A 1 -4.78 -14.00 -15.35
CA GLN A 1 -6.05 -13.29 -15.64
C GLN A 1 -5.68 -11.83 -15.85
N ASP A 2 -5.59 -11.42 -17.12
CA ASP A 2 -5.34 -10.01 -17.43
C ASP A 2 -6.50 -9.18 -16.89
N SER A 3 -6.22 -8.25 -16.00
CA SER A 3 -7.24 -7.33 -15.50
C SER A 3 -7.79 -6.53 -16.69
N ILE A 4 -9.07 -6.13 -16.62
CA ILE A 4 -9.71 -5.28 -17.64
C ILE A 4 -8.87 -4.02 -17.90
N VAL A 5 -8.14 -3.57 -16.89
CA VAL A 5 -7.23 -2.43 -16.88
C VAL A 5 -6.02 -2.62 -17.82
N SER A 6 -5.46 -3.83 -17.92
CA SER A 6 -4.31 -4.11 -18.80
C SER A 6 -4.65 -4.04 -20.28
N LYS A 7 -5.92 -4.20 -20.66
CA LYS A 7 -6.37 -4.14 -22.06
C LYS A 7 -6.53 -2.70 -22.59
N TYR A 8 -6.51 -1.69 -21.72
CA TYR A 8 -6.67 -0.27 -22.08
C TYR A 8 -5.40 0.53 -21.78
N SER A 9 -4.23 -0.05 -22.02
CA SER A 9 -2.92 0.55 -21.72
C SER A 9 -2.60 1.89 -22.42
N GLU A 10 -3.44 2.32 -23.36
CA GLU A 10 -3.33 3.67 -23.94
C GLU A 10 -3.57 4.79 -22.91
N ASN A 11 -4.23 4.50 -21.79
CA ASN A 11 -4.60 5.49 -20.78
C ASN A 11 -3.65 5.56 -19.57
N LYS A 12 -2.45 4.96 -19.62
CA LYS A 12 -1.44 5.01 -18.55
C LYS A 12 -2.01 4.67 -17.16
N LEU A 13 -2.80 3.58 -17.07
CA LEU A 13 -3.35 3.09 -15.84
C LEU A 13 -2.57 1.86 -15.38
N PHE A 14 -2.00 1.95 -14.16
CA PHE A 14 -1.23 0.89 -13.53
C PHE A 14 -2.02 0.39 -12.31
N TYR A 15 -2.08 -0.92 -12.15
CA TYR A 15 -2.64 -1.56 -10.97
C TYR A 15 -1.55 -2.38 -10.29
N ASP A 16 -1.33 -2.12 -9.00
CA ASP A 16 -0.40 -2.88 -8.18
C ASP A 16 -1.19 -3.70 -7.15
N ASP A 17 -1.06 -5.02 -7.25
CA ASP A 17 -1.66 -5.97 -6.32
C ASP A 17 -0.64 -6.28 -5.21
N THR A 18 -0.80 -5.63 -4.07
CA THR A 18 0.09 -5.81 -2.92
C THR A 18 0.06 -7.23 -2.34
N ILE A 19 -0.98 -8.01 -2.63
CA ILE A 19 -1.13 -9.40 -2.14
C ILE A 19 -0.26 -10.35 -2.97
N ARG A 20 -0.16 -10.13 -4.28
CA ARG A 20 0.45 -11.07 -5.24
C ARG A 20 1.84 -10.69 -5.74
N ALA A 21 2.33 -9.49 -5.43
CA ALA A 21 3.69 -9.10 -5.81
C ALA A 21 4.71 -9.91 -5.00
N THR A 22 5.16 -11.02 -5.56
CA THR A 22 6.03 -11.99 -4.89
C THR A 22 7.50 -11.86 -5.30
N ASN A 23 7.81 -11.31 -6.47
CA ASN A 23 9.17 -11.20 -6.97
C ASN A 23 9.61 -9.75 -7.11
N LEU A 24 10.84 -9.46 -6.71
CA LEU A 24 11.45 -8.17 -6.98
C LEU A 24 11.65 -8.00 -8.49
N ASN A 25 11.06 -6.93 -9.08
CA ASN A 25 11.17 -6.62 -10.51
C ASN A 25 12.56 -6.06 -10.85
N ILE A 26 13.60 -6.86 -10.59
CA ILE A 26 15.01 -6.49 -10.81
C ILE A 26 15.32 -6.33 -12.30
N TYR A 27 14.56 -6.98 -13.18
CA TYR A 27 14.78 -6.99 -14.63
C TYR A 27 14.66 -5.63 -15.30
N TYR A 28 13.91 -4.72 -14.72
CA TYR A 28 13.70 -3.37 -15.27
C TYR A 28 14.71 -2.36 -14.79
N ASN A 29 15.64 -2.76 -13.91
CA ASN A 29 16.57 -1.85 -13.26
C ASN A 29 17.96 -1.88 -13.88
N ARG A 30 18.19 -0.93 -14.76
CA ARG A 30 19.52 -0.58 -15.23
C ARG A 30 20.08 0.56 -14.38
N GLY A 31 20.70 0.25 -13.24
CA GLY A 31 21.44 1.24 -12.49
C GLY A 31 21.30 1.19 -10.96
N ASN A 32 22.00 2.08 -10.28
CA ASN A 32 22.03 2.22 -8.81
C ASN A 32 20.72 2.71 -8.19
N ASP A 33 19.74 3.11 -9.01
CA ASP A 33 18.51 3.75 -8.54
C ASP A 33 17.63 2.80 -7.72
N ILE A 34 17.66 1.49 -8.05
CA ILE A 34 16.90 0.51 -7.26
C ILE A 34 17.39 0.41 -5.83
N MET A 35 18.69 0.56 -5.59
CA MET A 35 19.24 0.42 -4.24
C MET A 35 18.72 1.50 -3.30
N ALA A 36 18.38 2.70 -3.82
CA ALA A 36 17.72 3.73 -3.03
C ALA A 36 16.33 3.25 -2.55
N PHE A 37 15.57 2.58 -3.42
CA PHE A 37 14.27 2.03 -3.05
C PHE A 37 14.38 0.84 -2.09
N VAL A 38 15.28 -0.10 -2.37
CA VAL A 38 15.53 -1.25 -1.50
C VAL A 38 15.96 -0.80 -0.11
N ASN A 39 16.92 0.13 -0.01
CA ASN A 39 17.46 0.63 1.25
C ASN A 39 16.45 1.44 2.08
N LEU A 40 15.38 1.92 1.46
CA LEU A 40 14.28 2.55 2.18
C LEU A 40 13.51 1.54 3.06
N PHE A 41 13.48 0.27 2.64
CA PHE A 41 12.81 -0.83 3.33
C PHE A 41 13.77 -1.68 4.16
N ASP A 42 14.97 -1.92 3.63
CA ASP A 42 16.00 -2.73 4.30
C ASP A 42 17.39 -2.12 4.09
N ASN A 43 17.82 -1.34 5.06
CA ASN A 43 19.12 -0.70 5.04
C ASN A 43 20.29 -1.68 5.30
N SER A 44 20.04 -2.93 5.65
CA SER A 44 21.09 -3.95 5.84
C SER A 44 21.69 -4.45 4.53
N ILE A 45 20.99 -4.23 3.40
CA ILE A 45 21.41 -4.68 2.08
C ILE A 45 22.48 -3.71 1.54
N GLU A 46 23.62 -4.25 1.17
CA GLU A 46 24.72 -3.50 0.55
C GLU A 46 24.51 -3.32 -0.95
N TYR A 47 24.21 -4.44 -1.65
CA TYR A 47 23.82 -4.42 -3.05
C TYR A 47 22.97 -5.62 -3.44
N ILE A 48 22.21 -5.44 -4.52
CA ILE A 48 21.56 -6.50 -5.29
C ILE A 48 22.00 -6.34 -6.74
N LYS A 49 22.53 -7.41 -7.33
CA LYS A 49 22.87 -7.49 -8.75
C LYS A 49 22.14 -8.67 -9.35
N SER A 50 21.47 -8.46 -10.48
CA SER A 50 20.78 -9.56 -11.16
C SER A 50 21.11 -9.61 -12.63
N ASN A 51 21.12 -10.83 -13.16
CA ASN A 51 21.00 -11.14 -14.57
C ASN A 51 19.66 -11.87 -14.80
N LYS A 52 19.46 -12.44 -15.99
CA LYS A 52 18.19 -13.13 -16.31
C LYS A 52 17.92 -14.35 -15.42
N ASP A 53 18.95 -15.03 -14.97
CA ASP A 53 18.87 -16.33 -14.35
C ASP A 53 19.18 -16.29 -12.84
N GLU A 54 20.08 -15.40 -12.42
CA GLU A 54 20.64 -15.34 -11.08
C GLU A 54 20.62 -13.93 -10.50
N CYS A 55 20.50 -13.87 -9.18
CA CYS A 55 20.55 -12.66 -8.39
C CYS A 55 21.61 -12.82 -7.27
N GLU A 56 22.54 -11.89 -7.19
CA GLU A 56 23.48 -11.76 -6.10
C GLU A 56 22.97 -10.77 -5.07
N ILE A 57 22.90 -11.17 -3.80
CA ILE A 57 22.52 -10.33 -2.68
C ILE A 57 23.67 -10.27 -1.69
N LYS A 58 24.10 -9.07 -1.32
CA LYS A 58 25.14 -8.83 -0.32
C LYS A 58 24.56 -8.00 0.82
N PHE A 59 24.70 -8.50 2.04
CA PHE A 59 24.37 -7.78 3.28
C PHE A 59 25.60 -7.11 3.87
N LYS A 60 25.46 -5.91 4.45
CA LYS A 60 26.56 -5.08 4.96
C LYS A 60 27.40 -5.75 6.04
N ASN A 61 26.78 -6.57 6.87
CA ASN A 61 27.44 -7.23 8.01
C ASN A 61 27.72 -8.73 7.77
N ASN A 62 27.73 -9.15 6.52
CA ASN A 62 27.98 -10.53 6.15
C ASN A 62 28.98 -10.57 4.99
N ASP A 63 30.10 -11.30 5.14
CA ASP A 63 31.09 -11.44 4.09
C ASP A 63 30.63 -12.37 2.95
N GLN A 64 29.59 -13.17 3.19
CA GLN A 64 29.03 -14.06 2.19
C GLN A 64 28.16 -13.29 1.19
N ILE A 65 28.30 -13.65 -0.07
CA ILE A 65 27.40 -13.25 -1.15
C ILE A 65 26.42 -14.39 -1.35
N ILE A 66 25.14 -14.08 -1.26
CA ILE A 66 24.06 -15.04 -1.57
C ILE A 66 23.84 -14.98 -3.06
N VAL A 67 23.92 -16.13 -3.74
CA VAL A 67 23.57 -16.29 -5.15
C VAL A 67 22.33 -17.16 -5.21
N ALA A 68 21.24 -16.59 -5.68
CA ALA A 68 19.96 -17.27 -5.80
C ALA A 68 19.46 -17.18 -7.24
N LYS A 69 18.65 -18.14 -7.67
CA LYS A 69 17.90 -17.97 -8.92
C LYS A 69 16.92 -16.83 -8.77
N THR A 70 16.70 -16.08 -9.82
CA THR A 70 15.85 -14.88 -9.76
C THR A 70 14.46 -15.12 -9.15
N PRO A 71 13.76 -16.26 -9.41
CA PRO A 71 12.48 -16.54 -8.76
C PRO A 71 12.57 -16.84 -7.25
N GLU A 72 13.76 -17.13 -6.73
CA GLU A 72 14.00 -17.53 -5.34
C GLU A 72 14.48 -16.36 -4.46
N THR A 73 14.53 -15.13 -4.99
CA THR A 73 15.00 -13.94 -4.25
C THR A 73 14.10 -13.57 -3.08
N ASP A 74 12.82 -13.92 -3.12
CA ASP A 74 11.84 -13.72 -2.05
C ASP A 74 12.13 -14.58 -0.80
N GLU A 75 12.91 -15.66 -0.91
CA GLU A 75 13.36 -16.43 0.25
C GLU A 75 14.38 -15.66 1.12
N TYR A 76 15.08 -14.68 0.54
CA TYR A 76 16.15 -13.91 1.19
C TYR A 76 15.76 -12.48 1.53
N LEU A 77 14.67 -11.96 0.99
CA LEU A 77 14.21 -10.61 1.18
C LEU A 77 12.84 -10.60 1.87
N SER A 78 12.62 -9.62 2.74
CA SER A 78 11.30 -9.47 3.35
C SER A 78 10.23 -9.13 2.31
N SER A 79 9.00 -9.57 2.54
CA SER A 79 7.87 -9.21 1.66
C SER A 79 7.68 -7.70 1.55
N GLY A 80 7.94 -6.95 2.63
CA GLY A 80 7.90 -5.49 2.62
C GLY A 80 8.98 -4.88 1.72
N THR A 81 10.20 -5.43 1.74
CA THR A 81 11.30 -4.99 0.86
C THR A 81 10.95 -5.20 -0.60
N ILE A 82 10.43 -6.38 -0.95
CA ILE A 82 10.05 -6.73 -2.33
C ILE A 82 8.91 -5.84 -2.82
N LYS A 83 7.79 -5.84 -2.09
CA LYS A 83 6.59 -5.09 -2.47
C LYS A 83 6.83 -3.60 -2.51
N GLY A 84 7.46 -3.07 -1.46
CA GLY A 84 7.76 -1.66 -1.38
C GLY A 84 8.69 -1.18 -2.49
N SER A 85 9.74 -1.94 -2.82
CA SER A 85 10.64 -1.60 -3.92
C SER A 85 9.92 -1.62 -5.27
N ASN A 86 9.02 -2.58 -5.50
CA ASN A 86 8.20 -2.65 -6.72
C ASN A 86 7.25 -1.46 -6.84
N ILE A 87 6.59 -1.09 -5.73
CA ILE A 87 5.70 0.09 -5.70
C ILE A 87 6.49 1.36 -6.01
N PHE A 88 7.65 1.57 -5.37
CA PHE A 88 8.48 2.76 -5.64
C PHE A 88 9.00 2.80 -7.07
N TYR A 89 9.32 1.65 -7.66
CA TYR A 89 9.67 1.57 -9.07
C TYR A 89 8.50 2.03 -9.97
N THR A 90 7.30 1.53 -9.70
CA THR A 90 6.09 1.93 -10.43
C THR A 90 5.80 3.41 -10.24
N ILE A 91 5.97 3.94 -9.01
CA ILE A 91 5.84 5.36 -8.72
C ILE A 91 6.83 6.19 -9.55
N ALA A 92 8.11 5.81 -9.55
CA ALA A 92 9.13 6.53 -10.33
C ALA A 92 8.81 6.55 -11.83
N PHE A 93 8.27 5.48 -12.37
CA PHE A 93 7.81 5.42 -13.75
C PHE A 93 6.63 6.36 -13.99
N ILE A 94 5.59 6.31 -13.15
CA ILE A 94 4.37 7.09 -13.36
C ILE A 94 4.58 8.59 -13.10
N MET A 95 5.48 8.96 -12.18
CA MET A 95 5.88 10.34 -11.96
C MET A 95 6.53 10.95 -13.20
N ARG A 96 7.24 10.15 -13.98
CA ARG A 96 7.87 10.57 -15.22
C ARG A 96 6.90 10.63 -16.41
N THR A 97 5.90 9.76 -16.45
CA THR A 97 5.01 9.62 -17.61
C THR A 97 3.63 10.26 -17.40
N GLY A 98 3.24 10.54 -16.15
CA GLY A 98 1.87 10.85 -15.75
C GLY A 98 0.97 9.60 -15.79
N GLY A 99 -0.30 9.74 -15.39
CA GLY A 99 -1.30 8.68 -15.40
C GLY A 99 -1.81 8.33 -14.01
N TYR A 100 -2.36 7.12 -13.87
CA TYR A 100 -3.03 6.66 -12.65
C TYR A 100 -2.32 5.43 -12.09
N LEU A 101 -2.07 5.42 -10.79
CA LEU A 101 -1.63 4.25 -10.04
C LEU A 101 -2.73 3.85 -9.06
N VAL A 102 -3.21 2.62 -9.17
CA VAL A 102 -4.20 2.04 -8.26
C VAL A 102 -3.52 1.01 -7.39
N ILE A 103 -3.62 1.16 -6.08
CA ILE A 103 -3.07 0.22 -5.09
C ILE A 103 -4.18 -0.24 -4.16
N ASP A 104 -4.43 -1.53 -4.11
CA ASP A 104 -5.35 -2.11 -3.15
C ASP A 104 -4.61 -2.42 -1.84
N GLU A 105 -5.20 -2.04 -0.70
CA GLU A 105 -4.61 -2.20 0.63
C GLU A 105 -3.16 -1.69 0.69
N ILE A 106 -2.98 -0.38 0.47
CA ILE A 106 -1.65 0.27 0.36
C ILE A 106 -0.74 0.01 1.57
N GLU A 107 -1.32 -0.24 2.74
CA GLU A 107 -0.59 -0.57 3.98
C GLU A 107 -0.11 -2.03 4.05
N ASN A 108 -0.52 -2.89 3.13
CA ASN A 108 -0.22 -4.31 3.21
C ASN A 108 1.29 -4.56 3.07
N HIS A 109 1.92 -5.05 4.16
CA HIS A 109 3.36 -5.26 4.31
C HIS A 109 4.24 -3.99 4.25
N ILE A 110 3.66 -2.80 4.28
CA ILE A 110 4.39 -1.53 4.27
C ILE A 110 4.15 -0.78 5.58
N GLN A 111 5.22 -0.27 6.19
CA GLN A 111 5.09 0.53 7.39
C GLN A 111 4.28 1.81 7.13
N LYS A 112 3.42 2.17 8.07
CA LYS A 112 2.55 3.37 7.99
C LYS A 112 3.31 4.63 7.57
N LYS A 113 4.53 4.84 8.07
CA LYS A 113 5.35 6.00 7.70
C LYS A 113 5.72 6.02 6.22
N LEU A 114 6.00 4.85 5.64
CA LEU A 114 6.30 4.73 4.22
C LEU A 114 5.06 4.97 3.36
N VAL A 115 3.88 4.53 3.81
CA VAL A 115 2.61 4.87 3.13
C VAL A 115 2.38 6.38 3.10
N GLN A 116 2.63 7.08 4.21
CA GLN A 116 2.55 8.55 4.27
C GLN A 116 3.52 9.22 3.30
N ILE A 117 4.74 8.70 3.17
CA ILE A 117 5.73 9.18 2.21
C ILE A 117 5.21 8.98 0.78
N ILE A 118 4.69 7.79 0.45
CA ILE A 118 4.11 7.51 -0.87
C ILE A 118 3.03 8.53 -1.21
N ILE A 119 2.07 8.74 -0.32
CA ILE A 119 0.98 9.72 -0.53
C ILE A 119 1.57 11.13 -0.74
N GLY A 120 2.56 11.52 0.07
CA GLY A 120 3.25 12.81 -0.03
C GLY A 120 3.89 13.04 -1.39
N LEU A 121 4.48 12.02 -2.02
CA LEU A 121 5.08 12.13 -3.35
C LEU A 121 4.08 12.57 -4.42
N PHE A 122 2.82 12.12 -4.33
CA PHE A 122 1.78 12.47 -5.31
C PHE A 122 1.23 13.88 -5.11
N THR A 123 1.35 14.44 -3.91
CA THR A 123 0.92 15.82 -3.59
C THR A 123 2.04 16.85 -3.75
N ASP A 124 3.29 16.40 -3.81
CA ASP A 124 4.47 17.25 -4.02
C ASP A 124 4.56 17.70 -5.48
N LYS A 125 4.42 19.02 -5.70
CA LYS A 125 4.44 19.62 -7.05
C LYS A 125 5.82 19.60 -7.70
N ASP A 126 6.88 19.53 -6.91
CA ASP A 126 8.26 19.50 -7.43
C ASP A 126 8.62 18.09 -7.93
N ILE A 127 7.99 17.06 -7.37
CA ILE A 127 8.14 15.67 -7.77
C ILE A 127 7.11 15.30 -8.84
N ASN A 128 5.82 15.55 -8.58
CA ASN A 128 4.72 15.16 -9.45
C ASN A 128 4.43 16.21 -10.55
N LYS A 129 5.41 16.48 -11.38
CA LYS A 129 5.31 17.49 -12.46
C LYS A 129 4.38 17.08 -13.60
N ASN A 130 4.16 15.78 -13.80
CA ASN A 130 3.36 15.25 -14.90
C ASN A 130 1.92 14.86 -14.48
N GLY A 131 1.48 15.25 -13.27
CA GLY A 131 0.11 15.07 -12.82
C GLY A 131 -0.27 13.61 -12.62
N ALA A 132 0.64 12.78 -12.10
CA ALA A 132 0.32 11.42 -11.72
C ALA A 132 -0.74 11.42 -10.60
N THR A 133 -1.65 10.45 -10.63
CA THR A 133 -2.73 10.31 -9.65
C THR A 133 -2.63 8.97 -8.95
N LEU A 134 -2.66 8.99 -7.61
CA LEU A 134 -2.74 7.79 -6.77
C LEU A 134 -4.18 7.55 -6.34
N ILE A 135 -4.67 6.33 -6.57
CA ILE A 135 -5.94 5.83 -6.05
C ILE A 135 -5.61 4.61 -5.20
N PHE A 136 -6.04 4.60 -3.96
CA PHE A 136 -5.73 3.47 -3.08
C PHE A 136 -6.89 3.14 -2.14
N SER A 137 -6.98 1.88 -1.73
CA SER A 137 -7.77 1.46 -0.59
C SER A 137 -6.89 1.31 0.66
N THR A 138 -7.50 1.44 1.84
CA THR A 138 -6.83 1.24 3.12
C THR A 138 -7.84 0.89 4.22
N HIS A 139 -7.42 0.03 5.15
CA HIS A 139 -8.13 -0.24 6.40
C HIS A 139 -7.64 0.64 7.56
N TYR A 140 -6.56 1.39 7.38
CA TYR A 140 -6.00 2.26 8.42
C TYR A 140 -6.57 3.67 8.32
N SER A 141 -7.61 3.95 9.10
CA SER A 141 -8.28 5.24 9.12
C SER A 141 -7.32 6.42 9.38
N GLU A 142 -6.23 6.20 10.14
CA GLU A 142 -5.26 7.24 10.46
C GLU A 142 -4.41 7.69 9.27
N ILE A 143 -4.36 6.91 8.20
CA ILE A 143 -3.74 7.34 6.94
C ILE A 143 -4.51 8.53 6.36
N LEU A 144 -5.83 8.54 6.54
CA LEU A 144 -6.71 9.57 6.01
C LEU A 144 -6.49 10.94 6.66
N ASP A 145 -5.93 10.98 7.88
CA ASP A 145 -5.63 12.25 8.56
C ASP A 145 -4.60 13.09 7.81
N ASN A 146 -3.80 12.46 6.93
CA ASN A 146 -2.82 13.13 6.07
C ASN A 146 -3.39 13.54 4.70
N ILE A 147 -4.64 13.20 4.39
CA ILE A 147 -5.31 13.61 3.16
C ILE A 147 -5.95 14.99 3.40
N GLU A 148 -5.45 16.03 2.76
CA GLU A 148 -5.94 17.39 2.96
C GLU A 148 -7.41 17.54 2.50
N ARG A 149 -7.72 17.01 1.32
CA ARG A 149 -9.03 17.16 0.70
C ARG A 149 -9.97 16.02 1.09
N LYS A 150 -10.96 16.33 1.93
CA LYS A 150 -11.99 15.37 2.35
C LYS A 150 -12.91 14.88 1.23
N ASP A 151 -13.01 15.63 0.14
CA ASP A 151 -13.79 15.25 -1.04
C ASP A 151 -13.11 14.19 -1.92
N ASN A 152 -11.87 13.83 -1.64
CA ASN A 152 -11.14 12.72 -2.25
C ASN A 152 -11.28 11.40 -1.47
N ILE A 153 -12.05 11.39 -0.36
CA ILE A 153 -12.20 10.23 0.50
C ILE A 153 -13.57 9.61 0.28
N TYR A 154 -13.57 8.32 0.01
CA TYR A 154 -14.76 7.50 -0.15
C TYR A 154 -14.74 6.37 0.88
N VAL A 155 -15.89 6.09 1.49
CA VAL A 155 -16.06 5.02 2.46
C VAL A 155 -16.91 3.92 1.85
N LEU A 156 -16.36 2.71 1.80
CA LEU A 156 -17.10 1.51 1.41
C LEU A 156 -17.71 0.91 2.68
N ARG A 157 -19.01 0.76 2.71
CA ARG A 157 -19.72 0.15 3.83
C ARG A 157 -20.80 -0.79 3.37
N ARG A 158 -21.23 -1.68 4.26
CA ARG A 158 -22.46 -2.46 4.08
C ARG A 158 -23.56 -1.81 4.89
N ASP A 159 -24.74 -1.66 4.27
CA ASP A 159 -25.95 -1.21 4.95
C ASP A 159 -26.62 -2.34 5.77
N GLN A 160 -27.79 -2.04 6.33
CA GLN A 160 -28.56 -3.01 7.14
C GLN A 160 -29.09 -4.19 6.30
N ASP A 161 -29.25 -4.01 5.01
CA ASP A 161 -29.67 -5.05 4.05
C ASP A 161 -28.49 -5.81 3.45
N PHE A 162 -27.29 -5.62 4.00
CA PHE A 162 -26.03 -6.21 3.54
C PHE A 162 -25.60 -5.81 2.14
N VAL A 163 -26.14 -4.73 1.59
CA VAL A 163 -25.75 -4.17 0.31
C VAL A 163 -24.52 -3.29 0.50
N SER A 164 -23.52 -3.47 -0.37
CA SER A 164 -22.30 -2.65 -0.34
C SER A 164 -22.57 -1.29 -1.00
N ASN A 165 -22.31 -0.22 -0.26
CA ASN A 165 -22.49 1.15 -0.69
C ASN A 165 -21.19 1.93 -0.61
N VAL A 166 -21.00 2.83 -1.57
CA VAL A 166 -19.89 3.80 -1.57
C VAL A 166 -20.47 5.17 -1.23
N ILE A 167 -19.94 5.79 -0.18
CA ILE A 167 -20.35 7.13 0.23
C ILE A 167 -19.14 8.06 0.21
N LYS A 168 -19.38 9.32 -0.11
CA LYS A 168 -18.34 10.33 -0.08
C LYS A 168 -18.24 10.91 1.33
N TYR A 169 -17.04 10.91 1.91
CA TYR A 169 -16.81 11.37 3.28
C TYR A 169 -17.29 12.82 3.50
N SER A 170 -17.06 13.70 2.51
CA SER A 170 -17.47 15.11 2.57
C SER A 170 -18.98 15.33 2.67
N ASP A 171 -19.80 14.35 2.28
CA ASP A 171 -21.25 14.48 2.33
C ASP A 171 -21.82 14.24 3.74
N PHE A 172 -20.99 13.66 4.64
CA PHE A 172 -21.36 13.35 6.03
C PHE A 172 -20.65 14.26 7.05
N VAL A 173 -19.50 14.83 6.69
CA VAL A 173 -18.66 15.56 7.62
C VAL A 173 -18.33 16.94 7.07
N ASP A 174 -19.02 17.96 7.56
CA ASP A 174 -18.79 19.36 7.18
C ASP A 174 -17.56 19.96 7.88
N ARG A 175 -17.28 19.53 9.10
CA ARG A 175 -16.18 20.04 9.92
C ARG A 175 -14.81 19.56 9.42
N ASN A 176 -13.82 20.46 9.48
CA ASN A 176 -12.43 20.17 9.08
C ASN A 176 -11.48 20.03 10.29
N ASP A 177 -11.94 20.39 11.49
CA ASP A 177 -11.15 20.40 12.73
C ASP A 177 -11.13 19.04 13.44
N ILE A 178 -11.95 18.08 13.01
CA ILE A 178 -11.99 16.73 13.57
C ILE A 178 -11.11 15.82 12.72
N LYS A 179 -10.31 14.99 13.38
CA LYS A 179 -9.53 13.96 12.68
C LYS A 179 -10.46 12.98 11.97
N LYS A 180 -10.12 12.67 10.72
CA LYS A 180 -10.89 11.75 9.90
C LYS A 180 -10.92 10.34 10.48
N SER A 181 -9.80 9.92 11.09
CA SER A 181 -9.69 8.66 11.82
C SER A 181 -10.68 8.57 12.98
N GLU A 182 -10.84 9.64 13.77
CA GLU A 182 -11.77 9.66 14.91
C GLU A 182 -13.23 9.51 14.45
N VAL A 183 -13.60 10.16 13.33
CA VAL A 183 -14.93 10.04 12.75
C VAL A 183 -15.26 8.59 12.36
N LEU A 184 -14.32 7.91 11.71
CA LEU A 184 -14.52 6.52 11.27
C LEU A 184 -14.50 5.54 12.45
N LEU A 185 -13.56 5.70 13.38
CA LEU A 185 -13.44 4.83 14.56
C LEU A 185 -14.59 4.98 15.55
N SER A 186 -15.19 6.16 15.64
CA SER A 186 -16.37 6.42 16.50
C SER A 186 -17.68 5.86 15.93
N ASN A 187 -17.64 5.29 14.72
CA ASN A 187 -18.83 4.86 13.97
C ASN A 187 -19.83 6.01 13.69
N TYR A 188 -19.34 7.27 13.66
CA TYR A 188 -20.19 8.41 13.27
C TYR A 188 -20.76 8.21 11.86
N ILE A 189 -19.96 7.64 10.97
CA ILE A 189 -20.44 7.07 9.71
C ILE A 189 -20.78 5.61 10.00
N GLU A 190 -22.05 5.29 10.10
CA GLU A 190 -22.53 3.95 10.48
C GLU A 190 -21.90 2.87 9.59
N GLY A 191 -21.43 1.78 10.23
CA GLY A 191 -20.81 0.63 9.55
C GLY A 191 -19.30 0.73 9.35
N THR A 192 -18.65 1.78 9.85
CA THR A 192 -17.17 1.95 9.77
C THR A 192 -16.43 1.33 10.95
N SER A 193 -17.15 0.99 12.03
CA SER A 193 -16.57 0.36 13.22
C SER A 193 -17.46 -0.82 13.66
N PRO A 194 -16.89 -1.85 14.32
CA PRO A 194 -17.67 -2.96 14.86
C PRO A 194 -18.69 -2.49 15.89
N ASN A 195 -19.90 -3.04 15.84
CA ASN A 195 -20.96 -2.76 16.80
C ASN A 195 -20.55 -3.24 18.20
N TYR A 196 -20.76 -2.39 19.22
CA TYR A 196 -20.43 -2.68 20.61
C TYR A 196 -21.11 -3.95 21.15
N GLU A 197 -22.36 -4.21 20.79
CA GLU A 197 -23.09 -5.40 21.19
C GLU A 197 -22.42 -6.69 20.71
N ARG A 198 -21.93 -6.69 19.45
CA ARG A 198 -21.20 -7.84 18.88
C ARG A 198 -19.88 -8.08 19.61
N ILE A 199 -19.19 -7.02 19.99
CA ILE A 199 -17.95 -7.11 20.77
C ILE A 199 -18.23 -7.74 22.13
N ASN A 200 -19.29 -7.32 22.82
CA ASN A 200 -19.69 -7.89 24.12
C ASN A 200 -20.09 -9.37 24.00
N THR A 201 -20.84 -9.76 22.98
CA THR A 201 -21.18 -11.16 22.71
C THR A 201 -19.91 -12.02 22.57
N VAL A 202 -18.90 -11.56 21.87
CA VAL A 202 -17.61 -12.28 21.73
C VAL A 202 -16.90 -12.37 23.09
N LYS A 203 -16.87 -11.29 23.88
CA LYS A 203 -16.26 -11.30 25.22
C LYS A 203 -16.95 -12.31 26.15
N GLU A 204 -18.28 -12.32 26.18
CA GLU A 204 -19.06 -13.28 26.97
C GLU A 204 -18.78 -14.73 26.55
N LEU A 205 -18.71 -14.99 25.25
CA LEU A 205 -18.37 -16.33 24.73
C LEU A 205 -16.96 -16.75 25.19
N LEU A 206 -15.98 -15.86 25.07
CA LEU A 206 -14.61 -16.15 25.51
C LEU A 206 -14.53 -16.40 27.02
N CYS A 207 -15.25 -15.60 27.84
CA CYS A 207 -15.35 -15.85 29.28
C CYS A 207 -15.94 -17.24 29.62
N LYS A 208 -16.94 -17.71 28.87
CA LYS A 208 -17.51 -19.04 29.05
C LYS A 208 -16.51 -20.14 28.68
N LEU A 209 -15.74 -19.94 27.59
CA LEU A 209 -14.76 -20.94 27.14
C LEU A 209 -13.53 -21.05 28.05
N VAL A 210 -13.14 -19.98 28.73
CA VAL A 210 -11.97 -19.95 29.64
C VAL A 210 -12.34 -20.55 31.01
N ASN A 211 -13.61 -20.58 31.39
CA ASN A 211 -14.09 -21.12 32.68
C ASN A 211 -14.52 -22.58 32.60
N ILE A 212 -14.24 -23.29 31.52
CA ILE A 212 -14.37 -24.75 31.35
C ILE A 212 -13.02 -25.41 31.58
#